data_695509c2eb14d56ecdb0590a20460861
#
_entry.id   695509c2eb14d56ecdb0590a20460861
#
_cell.length_a   1.000
_cell.length_b   1.000
_cell.length_c   1.000
_cell.angle_alpha   90.00
_cell.angle_beta   90.00
_cell.angle_gamma   90.00
#
_symmetry.space_group_name_H-M   'P 1'
#
loop_
_entity.id
_entity.type
_entity.pdbx_description
1 polymer ?
#
loop_
_entity_poly.entity_id
_entity_poly.type
_entity_poly.pdbx_seq_one_letter_code
_entity_poly.pdbx_strand_id
1 'polypeptide(L)'
;EALASLKESVKKNPLLVLSAINALNNWDYNSFEKEWIQMMKTVNSLKKDDAKVIVTTIYNPAGNMKLPSTLNKIVEDIIENMNAIIEKRAGKYDYEVADVYQSSVTSHLQKDGVHPDFQGQQIIADLVCKEYEK
;
A
#
# COMPACT_ATOMS: atom_id res chain seq x y z
N GLU A 1 15.65 8.05 -6.49
CA GLU A 1 16.23 8.18 -7.85
C GLU A 1 15.36 7.48 -8.91
N ALA A 2 14.92 6.24 -8.73
CA ALA A 2 14.10 5.50 -9.71
C ALA A 2 12.78 6.20 -10.04
N LEU A 3 12.07 6.76 -9.07
CA LEU A 3 10.81 7.46 -9.25
C LEU A 3 10.98 8.82 -9.96
N ALA A 4 12.05 9.55 -9.66
CA ALA A 4 12.39 10.79 -10.37
C ALA A 4 12.74 10.51 -11.83
N SER A 5 13.47 9.42 -12.09
CA SER A 5 13.81 8.94 -13.43
C SER A 5 12.55 8.49 -14.19
N LEU A 6 11.62 7.78 -13.55
CA LEU A 6 10.33 7.41 -14.15
C LEU A 6 9.50 8.64 -14.51
N LYS A 7 9.43 9.64 -13.63
CA LYS A 7 8.71 10.89 -13.84
C LYS A 7 9.23 11.70 -15.03
N GLU A 8 10.56 11.78 -15.20
CA GLU A 8 11.20 12.42 -16.36
C GLU A 8 10.97 11.61 -17.65
N SER A 9 11.03 10.29 -17.57
CA SER A 9 10.77 9.40 -18.72
C SER A 9 9.33 9.50 -19.21
N VAL A 10 8.36 9.57 -18.28
CA VAL A 10 6.92 9.74 -18.57
C VAL A 10 6.66 11.08 -19.26
N LYS A 11 7.31 12.18 -18.83
CA LYS A 11 7.19 13.48 -19.48
C LYS A 11 7.72 13.51 -20.91
N LYS A 12 8.75 12.72 -21.19
CA LYS A 12 9.45 12.70 -22.49
C LYS A 12 8.84 11.74 -23.50
N ASN A 13 8.05 10.77 -23.06
CA ASN A 13 7.50 9.75 -23.95
C ASN A 13 6.02 9.41 -23.62
N PRO A 14 5.06 10.02 -24.33
CA PRO A 14 3.62 9.75 -24.13
C PRO A 14 3.24 8.28 -24.33
N LEU A 15 3.96 7.51 -25.14
CA LEU A 15 3.70 6.09 -25.35
C LEU A 15 3.99 5.26 -24.10
N LEU A 16 4.96 5.67 -23.27
CA LEU A 16 5.22 5.03 -21.97
C LEU A 16 4.07 5.25 -21.01
N VAL A 17 3.41 6.40 -21.05
CA VAL A 17 2.23 6.68 -20.23
C VAL A 17 1.09 5.74 -20.61
N LEU A 18 0.82 5.56 -21.90
CA LEU A 18 -0.22 4.65 -22.40
C LEU A 18 0.09 3.20 -22.04
N SER A 19 1.34 2.79 -22.16
CA SER A 19 1.78 1.45 -21.78
C SER A 19 1.62 1.21 -20.28
N ALA A 20 2.00 2.18 -19.44
CA ALA A 20 1.83 2.12 -18.00
C ALA A 20 0.33 2.05 -17.60
N ILE A 21 -0.52 2.89 -18.20
CA ILE A 21 -1.97 2.88 -17.97
C ILE A 21 -2.54 1.51 -18.35
N ASN A 22 -2.16 0.94 -19.48
CA ASN A 22 -2.63 -0.37 -19.91
C ASN A 22 -2.19 -1.48 -18.95
N ALA A 23 -0.94 -1.47 -18.51
CA ALA A 23 -0.43 -2.43 -17.55
C ALA A 23 -1.17 -2.34 -16.19
N LEU A 24 -1.41 -1.12 -15.71
CA LEU A 24 -2.11 -0.88 -14.44
C LEU A 24 -3.60 -1.24 -14.52
N ASN A 25 -4.26 -1.00 -15.66
CA ASN A 25 -5.66 -1.42 -15.87
C ASN A 25 -5.85 -2.94 -15.88
N ASN A 26 -4.77 -3.68 -16.12
CA ASN A 26 -4.76 -5.15 -16.09
C ASN A 26 -4.10 -5.69 -14.81
N TRP A 27 -4.16 -4.93 -13.71
CA TRP A 27 -3.59 -5.36 -12.43
C TRP A 27 -4.21 -6.67 -11.96
N ASP A 28 -3.37 -7.66 -11.64
CA ASP A 28 -3.82 -9.00 -11.26
C ASP A 28 -4.12 -9.11 -9.76
N TYR A 29 -5.32 -8.72 -9.37
CA TYR A 29 -5.79 -8.85 -7.99
C TYR A 29 -5.87 -10.29 -7.51
N ASN A 30 -6.12 -11.25 -8.41
CA ASN A 30 -6.20 -12.66 -8.03
C ASN A 30 -4.82 -13.19 -7.60
N SER A 31 -3.77 -12.84 -8.33
CA SER A 31 -2.40 -13.15 -7.92
C SER A 31 -2.04 -12.46 -6.60
N PHE A 32 -2.37 -11.18 -6.44
CA PHE A 32 -2.15 -10.49 -5.18
C PHE A 32 -2.85 -11.19 -4.01
N GLU A 33 -4.14 -11.50 -4.14
CA GLU A 33 -4.90 -12.19 -3.09
C GLU A 33 -4.32 -13.57 -2.75
N LYS A 34 -3.92 -14.33 -3.76
CA LYS A 34 -3.30 -15.65 -3.57
C LYS A 34 -1.98 -15.56 -2.81
N GLU A 35 -1.11 -14.63 -3.20
CA GLU A 35 0.19 -14.44 -2.53
C GLU A 35 0.01 -13.90 -1.11
N TRP A 36 -0.93 -12.99 -0.90
CA TRP A 36 -1.30 -12.50 0.41
C TRP A 36 -1.74 -13.64 1.35
N ILE A 37 -2.65 -14.48 0.88
CA ILE A 37 -3.14 -15.65 1.63
C ILE A 37 -1.98 -16.59 1.96
N GLN A 38 -1.09 -16.86 1.01
CA GLN A 38 0.06 -17.74 1.23
C GLN A 38 1.02 -17.17 2.27
N MET A 39 1.28 -15.86 2.21
CA MET A 39 2.09 -15.17 3.20
C MET A 39 1.47 -15.27 4.60
N MET A 40 0.17 -15.01 4.76
CA MET A 40 -0.50 -15.06 6.05
C MET A 40 -0.56 -16.47 6.62
N LYS A 41 -0.73 -17.50 5.78
CA LYS A 41 -0.60 -18.90 6.22
C LYS A 41 0.81 -19.19 6.76
N THR A 42 1.84 -18.69 6.09
CA THR A 42 3.22 -18.86 6.53
C THR A 42 3.47 -18.15 7.86
N VAL A 43 3.02 -16.89 8.00
CA VAL A 43 3.11 -16.15 9.27
C VAL A 43 2.44 -16.91 10.40
N ASN A 44 1.21 -17.39 10.20
CA ASN A 44 0.47 -18.13 11.22
C ASN A 44 1.10 -19.48 11.59
N SER A 45 1.80 -20.12 10.65
CA SER A 45 2.53 -21.35 10.95
C SER A 45 3.81 -21.16 11.75
N LEU A 46 4.36 -19.93 11.72
CA LEU A 46 5.64 -19.60 12.37
C LEU A 46 5.49 -18.75 13.63
N LYS A 47 4.35 -18.06 13.79
CA LYS A 47 4.12 -17.23 14.99
C LYS A 47 3.96 -18.11 16.24
N LYS A 48 4.30 -17.56 17.41
CA LYS A 48 3.97 -18.18 18.68
C LYS A 48 2.46 -18.08 18.95
N ASP A 49 1.93 -18.98 19.75
CA ASP A 49 0.48 -19.10 20.02
C ASP A 49 -0.13 -17.82 20.62
N ASP A 50 0.65 -17.08 21.41
CA ASP A 50 0.25 -15.82 22.06
C ASP A 50 0.57 -14.55 21.24
N ALA A 51 1.17 -14.70 20.06
CA ALA A 51 1.55 -13.56 19.24
C ALA A 51 0.36 -12.98 18.49
N LYS A 52 0.11 -11.67 18.64
CA LYS A 52 -0.79 -10.90 17.79
C LYS A 52 -0.10 -10.56 16.47
N VAL A 53 -0.83 -10.71 15.38
CA VAL A 53 -0.40 -10.25 14.04
C VAL A 53 -1.19 -9.01 13.69
N ILE A 54 -0.49 -7.92 13.42
CA ILE A 54 -1.08 -6.66 12.99
C ILE A 54 -0.52 -6.31 11.62
N VAL A 55 -1.41 -6.05 10.69
CA VAL A 55 -1.07 -5.68 9.31
C VAL A 55 -1.51 -4.24 9.08
N THR A 56 -0.74 -3.48 8.32
CA THR A 56 -1.14 -2.14 7.89
C THR A 56 -1.79 -2.19 6.52
N THR A 57 -2.78 -1.33 6.27
CA THR A 57 -3.20 -1.02 4.90
C THR A 57 -2.10 -0.27 4.15
N ILE A 58 -2.13 -0.34 2.83
CA ILE A 58 -1.17 0.33 1.94
C ILE A 58 -1.62 1.78 1.76
N TYR A 59 -0.79 2.77 2.11
CA TYR A 59 -1.06 4.16 1.81
C TYR A 59 -0.69 4.53 0.37
N ASN A 60 -1.31 5.60 -0.17
CA ASN A 60 -1.08 6.02 -1.55
C ASN A 60 -0.11 7.22 -1.63
N PRO A 61 1.18 7.03 -1.92
CA PRO A 61 2.13 8.11 -2.08
C PRO A 61 1.94 8.89 -3.40
N ALA A 62 1.23 8.30 -4.38
CA ALA A 62 1.10 8.85 -5.73
C ALA A 62 0.36 10.20 -5.75
N GLY A 63 -0.52 10.48 -4.79
CA GLY A 63 -1.20 11.77 -4.66
C GLY A 63 -0.24 12.96 -4.58
N ASN A 64 0.96 12.77 -4.04
CA ASN A 64 1.99 13.79 -3.90
C ASN A 64 2.93 13.89 -5.12
N MET A 65 2.81 12.99 -6.09
CA MET A 65 3.76 12.88 -7.21
C MET A 65 3.43 13.75 -8.41
N LYS A 66 2.35 14.52 -8.41
CA LYS A 66 1.87 15.34 -9.54
C LYS A 66 1.76 14.53 -10.84
N LEU A 67 1.26 13.31 -10.74
CA LEU A 67 0.95 12.47 -11.89
C LEU A 67 -0.27 13.01 -12.65
N PRO A 68 -0.47 12.68 -13.94
CA PRO A 68 -1.73 12.92 -14.61
C PRO A 68 -2.92 12.36 -13.83
N SER A 69 -4.03 13.09 -13.79
CA SER A 69 -5.22 12.73 -12.98
C SER A 69 -5.73 11.32 -13.24
N THR A 70 -5.74 10.91 -14.51
CA THR A 70 -6.13 9.54 -14.91
C THR A 70 -5.23 8.48 -14.26
N LEU A 71 -3.91 8.72 -14.24
CA LEU A 71 -2.96 7.78 -13.66
C LEU A 71 -3.07 7.76 -12.13
N ASN A 72 -3.26 8.91 -11.49
CA ASN A 72 -3.54 9.00 -10.06
C ASN A 72 -4.78 8.18 -9.69
N LYS A 73 -5.86 8.31 -10.44
CA LYS A 73 -7.10 7.58 -10.19
C LYS A 73 -6.91 6.06 -10.31
N ILE A 74 -6.20 5.60 -11.34
CA ILE A 74 -5.91 4.17 -11.52
C ILE A 74 -5.09 3.62 -10.34
N VAL A 75 -4.05 4.34 -9.90
CA VAL A 75 -3.22 3.93 -8.76
C VAL A 75 -4.03 3.89 -7.47
N GLU A 76 -4.89 4.89 -7.25
CA GLU A 76 -5.82 4.93 -6.11
C GLU A 76 -6.74 3.71 -6.10
N ASP A 77 -7.41 3.42 -7.21
CA ASP A 77 -8.30 2.26 -7.36
C ASP A 77 -7.56 0.93 -7.10
N ILE A 78 -6.32 0.79 -7.57
CA ILE A 78 -5.51 -0.39 -7.30
C ILE A 78 -5.24 -0.55 -5.81
N ILE A 79 -4.81 0.51 -5.13
CA ILE A 79 -4.48 0.47 -3.70
C ILE A 79 -5.74 0.19 -2.88
N GLU A 80 -6.86 0.83 -3.19
CA GLU A 80 -8.14 0.59 -2.51
C GLU A 80 -8.59 -0.87 -2.65
N ASN A 81 -8.51 -1.44 -3.85
CA ASN A 81 -8.87 -2.84 -4.07
C ASN A 81 -7.91 -3.82 -3.35
N MET A 82 -6.60 -3.52 -3.31
CA MET A 82 -5.64 -4.32 -2.55
C MET A 82 -5.93 -4.24 -1.05
N ASN A 83 -6.23 -3.06 -0.52
CA ASN A 83 -6.60 -2.86 0.88
C ASN A 83 -7.91 -3.59 1.23
N ALA A 84 -8.90 -3.56 0.35
CA ALA A 84 -10.14 -4.34 0.52
C ALA A 84 -9.89 -5.85 0.61
N ILE A 85 -8.93 -6.38 -0.15
CA ILE A 85 -8.49 -7.78 -0.03
C ILE A 85 -7.85 -8.04 1.32
N ILE A 86 -6.95 -7.16 1.79
CA ILE A 86 -6.28 -7.26 3.09
C ILE A 86 -7.35 -7.32 4.20
N GLU A 87 -8.26 -6.37 4.24
CA GLU A 87 -9.32 -6.27 5.24
C GLU A 87 -10.26 -7.49 5.21
N LYS A 88 -10.71 -7.89 4.03
CA LYS A 88 -11.59 -9.05 3.84
C LYS A 88 -11.02 -10.35 4.39
N ARG A 89 -9.71 -10.49 4.39
CA ARG A 89 -9.03 -11.72 4.80
C ARG A 89 -8.64 -11.76 6.29
N ALA A 90 -8.75 -10.64 7.01
CA ALA A 90 -8.30 -10.47 8.39
C ALA A 90 -8.87 -11.56 9.33
N GLY A 91 -10.18 -11.68 9.44
CA GLY A 91 -10.82 -12.64 10.35
C GLY A 91 -10.53 -14.10 10.02
N LYS A 92 -10.31 -14.44 8.73
CA LYS A 92 -9.99 -15.81 8.34
C LYS A 92 -8.55 -16.22 8.64
N TYR A 93 -7.64 -15.26 8.62
CA TYR A 93 -6.20 -15.52 8.78
C TYR A 93 -5.63 -14.91 10.05
N ASP A 94 -6.49 -14.58 11.02
CA ASP A 94 -6.14 -14.20 12.38
C ASP A 94 -5.10 -13.08 12.45
N TYR A 95 -5.44 -11.92 11.87
CA TYR A 95 -4.70 -10.68 12.01
C TYR A 95 -5.64 -9.49 12.17
N GLU A 96 -5.15 -8.45 12.84
CA GLU A 96 -5.80 -7.15 12.94
C GLU A 96 -5.28 -6.21 11.85
N VAL A 97 -6.07 -5.21 11.47
CA VAL A 97 -5.71 -4.25 10.44
C VAL A 97 -5.61 -2.85 11.02
N ALA A 98 -4.41 -2.27 10.97
CA ALA A 98 -4.19 -0.86 11.26
C ALA A 98 -4.36 -0.04 9.96
N ASP A 99 -5.39 0.80 9.91
CA ASP A 99 -5.74 1.56 8.71
C ASP A 99 -4.83 2.78 8.50
N VAL A 100 -3.70 2.54 7.86
CA VAL A 100 -2.73 3.58 7.48
C VAL A 100 -3.19 4.35 6.24
N TYR A 101 -3.98 3.74 5.36
CA TYR A 101 -4.48 4.37 4.14
C TYR A 101 -5.31 5.62 4.43
N GLN A 102 -6.18 5.57 5.43
CA GLN A 102 -7.04 6.70 5.83
C GLN A 102 -6.33 7.71 6.75
N SER A 103 -5.06 7.46 7.08
CA SER A 103 -4.30 8.35 7.96
C SER A 103 -3.69 9.55 7.23
N SER A 104 -3.10 10.46 7.99
CA SER A 104 -2.35 11.60 7.45
C SER A 104 -0.91 11.27 7.06
N VAL A 105 -0.51 9.99 6.99
CA VAL A 105 0.88 9.58 6.71
C VAL A 105 1.43 10.17 5.42
N THR A 106 0.59 10.33 4.40
CA THR A 106 1.00 10.91 3.10
C THR A 106 1.35 12.40 3.15
N SER A 107 0.98 13.09 4.23
CA SER A 107 1.43 14.47 4.51
C SER A 107 2.82 14.52 5.17
N HIS A 108 3.36 13.36 5.55
CA HIS A 108 4.60 13.20 6.31
C HIS A 108 5.52 12.18 5.62
N LEU A 109 5.90 12.51 4.37
CA LEU A 109 6.83 11.70 3.58
C LEU A 109 8.19 12.39 3.49
N GLN A 110 9.23 11.57 3.35
CA GLN A 110 10.59 12.02 3.07
C GLN A 110 10.66 12.70 1.70
N LYS A 111 11.83 13.26 1.38
CA LYS A 111 12.07 13.96 0.10
C LYS A 111 11.87 13.09 -1.14
N ASP A 112 11.91 11.77 -0.99
CA ASP A 112 11.62 10.82 -2.08
C ASP A 112 10.13 10.73 -2.42
N GLY A 113 9.24 11.24 -1.55
CA GLY A 113 7.80 11.23 -1.72
C GLY A 113 7.15 9.85 -1.56
N VAL A 114 7.87 8.88 -1.02
CA VAL A 114 7.41 7.49 -0.85
C VAL A 114 7.51 7.03 0.59
N HIS A 115 8.68 7.16 1.21
CA HIS A 115 8.90 6.67 2.56
C HIS A 115 8.42 7.67 3.61
N PRO A 116 7.81 7.21 4.72
CA PRO A 116 7.41 8.09 5.81
C PRO A 116 8.63 8.75 6.45
N ASP A 117 8.52 10.04 6.77
CA ASP A 117 9.46 10.72 7.66
C ASP A 117 9.24 10.29 9.12
N PHE A 118 9.94 10.93 10.06
CA PHE A 118 9.80 10.60 11.48
C PHE A 118 8.35 10.72 11.97
N GLN A 119 7.63 11.76 11.54
CA GLN A 119 6.24 11.99 11.93
C GLN A 119 5.31 10.96 11.28
N GLY A 120 5.53 10.62 10.01
CA GLY A 120 4.80 9.56 9.32
C GLY A 120 5.01 8.18 9.97
N GLN A 121 6.23 7.87 10.41
CA GLN A 121 6.51 6.64 11.16
C GLN A 121 5.79 6.62 12.53
N GLN A 122 5.72 7.77 13.22
CA GLN A 122 4.98 7.87 14.48
C GLN A 122 3.48 7.63 14.28
N ILE A 123 2.88 8.18 13.22
CA ILE A 123 1.47 7.93 12.87
C ILE A 123 1.22 6.42 12.67
N ILE A 124 2.09 5.74 11.93
CA ILE A 124 1.96 4.28 11.71
C ILE A 124 2.08 3.53 13.03
N ALA A 125 3.08 3.87 13.86
CA ALA A 125 3.30 3.24 15.15
C ALA A 125 2.08 3.39 16.07
N ASP A 126 1.50 4.59 16.16
CA ASP A 126 0.32 4.88 16.99
C ASP A 126 -0.90 4.06 16.53
N LEU A 127 -1.11 3.91 15.22
CA LEU A 127 -2.18 3.09 14.67
C LEU A 127 -1.98 1.61 15.01
N VAL A 128 -0.77 1.09 14.87
CA VAL A 128 -0.44 -0.30 15.22
C VAL A 128 -0.61 -0.55 16.72
N CYS A 129 -0.14 0.35 17.58
CA CYS A 129 -0.31 0.25 19.03
C CYS A 129 -1.79 0.23 19.43
N LYS A 130 -2.62 1.07 18.80
CA LYS A 130 -4.07 1.10 19.01
C LYS A 130 -4.74 -0.24 18.69
N GLU A 131 -4.33 -0.92 17.62
CA GLU A 131 -4.85 -2.26 17.30
C GLU A 131 -4.32 -3.31 18.28
N TYR A 132 -3.09 -3.16 18.75
CA TYR A 132 -2.51 -4.08 19.73
C TYR A 132 -3.24 -4.04 21.09
N GLU A 133 -3.70 -2.86 21.51
CA GLU A 133 -4.36 -2.63 22.80
C GLU A 133 -5.83 -3.10 22.83
N LYS A 134 -6.42 -3.41 21.67
CA LYS A 134 -7.77 -3.99 21.59
C LYS A 134 -7.77 -5.44 22.11
#